data_8d568a4d3dc8918960f40d91c3aaf780
#
_entry.id   8d568a4d3dc8918960f40d91c3aaf780
#
_cell.length_a   1.000
_cell.length_b   1.000
_cell.length_c   1.000
_cell.angle_alpha   90.00
_cell.angle_beta   90.00
_cell.angle_gamma   90.00
#
_symmetry.space_group_name_H-M   'P 1'
#
loop_
_entity.id
_entity.type
_entity.pdbx_description
1 polymer ?
#
loop_
_entity_poly.entity_id
_entity_poly.type
_entity_poly.pdbx_seq_one_letter_code
_entity_poly.pdbx_strand_id
1 'polypeptide(L)' 'MNKDTLQGDWKQLTGKIKQKWGKLTDDDMTQAEGNREYLVGKLQEHYGLTKDMAKQNLKDIGYGD' A
#
# COMPACT_ATOMS: atom_id res chain seq x y z
N MET A 1 7.41 9.53 -5.28
CA MET A 1 6.15 10.23 -4.94
C MET A 1 6.47 11.29 -3.91
N ASN A 2 6.19 12.54 -4.22
CA ASN A 2 6.48 13.62 -3.30
C ASN A 2 5.19 14.08 -2.60
N LYS A 3 5.32 15.06 -1.71
CA LYS A 3 4.19 15.52 -0.90
C LYS A 3 3.06 16.07 -1.75
N ASP A 4 3.40 16.77 -2.82
CA ASP A 4 2.39 17.45 -3.62
C ASP A 4 1.54 16.49 -4.43
N THR A 5 2.13 15.39 -4.86
CA THR A 5 1.42 14.39 -5.66
C THR A 5 0.82 13.28 -4.82
N LEU A 6 1.19 13.19 -3.57
CA LEU A 6 0.83 12.07 -2.72
C LEU A 6 -0.68 11.86 -2.62
N GLN A 7 -1.44 12.94 -2.45
CA GLN A 7 -2.88 12.81 -2.28
C GLN A 7 -3.58 12.33 -3.54
N GLY A 8 -3.23 12.91 -4.68
CA GLY A 8 -3.80 12.49 -5.96
C GLY A 8 -3.37 11.08 -6.32
N ASP A 9 -2.09 10.81 -6.14
CA ASP A 9 -1.55 9.47 -6.44
C ASP A 9 -2.07 8.43 -5.46
N TRP A 10 -2.34 8.84 -4.22
CA TRP A 10 -2.84 7.93 -3.22
C TRP A 10 -4.20 7.36 -3.58
N LYS A 11 -5.08 8.17 -4.14
CA LYS A 11 -6.38 7.67 -4.59
C LYS A 11 -6.22 6.59 -5.65
N GLN A 12 -5.33 6.83 -6.61
CA GLN A 12 -5.06 5.84 -7.65
C GLN A 12 -4.43 4.59 -7.07
N LEU A 13 -3.48 4.78 -6.16
CA LEU A 13 -2.82 3.66 -5.51
C LEU A 13 -3.79 2.83 -4.68
N THR A 14 -4.71 3.48 -4.00
CA THR A 14 -5.73 2.78 -3.21
C THR A 14 -6.50 1.81 -4.09
N GLY A 15 -6.92 2.26 -5.26
CA GLY A 15 -7.62 1.40 -6.19
C GLY A 15 -6.78 0.21 -6.62
N LYS A 16 -5.52 0.46 -6.95
CA LYS A 16 -4.62 -0.61 -7.36
C LYS A 16 -4.34 -1.60 -6.24
N ILE A 17 -4.15 -1.08 -5.03
CA ILE A 17 -3.87 -1.91 -3.87
C ILE A 17 -5.07 -2.81 -3.55
N LYS A 18 -6.26 -2.25 -3.55
CA LYS A 18 -7.46 -3.00 -3.24
C LYS A 18 -7.76 -4.04 -4.33
N GLN A 19 -7.43 -3.73 -5.56
CA GLN A 19 -7.60 -4.66 -6.66
C GLN A 19 -6.62 -5.84 -6.56
N LYS A 20 -5.38 -5.54 -6.19
CA LYS A 20 -4.35 -6.58 -6.06
C LYS A 20 -4.52 -7.38 -4.77
N TRP A 21 -4.91 -6.73 -3.70
CA TRP A 21 -5.05 -7.35 -2.38
C TRP A 21 -6.45 -7.09 -1.85
N GLY A 22 -7.39 -7.95 -2.26
CA GLY A 22 -8.80 -7.76 -1.95
C GLY A 22 -9.15 -7.82 -0.47
N LYS A 23 -8.26 -8.37 0.35
CA LYS A 23 -8.50 -8.42 1.80
C LYS A 23 -8.32 -7.09 2.50
N LEU A 24 -7.67 -6.13 1.83
CA LEU A 24 -7.48 -4.81 2.42
C LEU A 24 -8.74 -3.99 2.27
N THR A 25 -9.08 -3.26 3.31
CA THR A 25 -10.31 -2.45 3.37
C THR A 25 -10.01 -0.97 3.18
N ASP A 26 -11.07 -0.18 3.00
CA ASP A 26 -10.91 1.27 2.94
C ASP A 26 -10.29 1.81 4.21
N ASP A 27 -10.64 1.22 5.36
CA ASP A 27 -10.08 1.63 6.64
C ASP A 27 -8.58 1.35 6.67
N ASP A 28 -8.17 0.21 6.14
CA ASP A 28 -6.74 -0.10 6.03
C ASP A 28 -6.02 0.92 5.15
N MET A 29 -6.66 1.36 4.08
CA MET A 29 -6.08 2.36 3.20
C MET A 29 -5.93 3.70 3.91
N THR A 30 -6.93 4.08 4.69
CA THR A 30 -6.87 5.31 5.47
C THR A 30 -5.71 5.26 6.46
N GLN A 31 -5.53 4.13 7.13
CA GLN A 31 -4.43 3.97 8.07
C GLN A 31 -3.09 3.96 7.37
N ALA A 32 -3.04 3.44 6.16
CA ALA A 32 -1.80 3.31 5.40
C ALA A 32 -1.38 4.63 4.74
N GLU A 33 -2.27 5.59 4.64
CA GLU A 33 -1.94 6.87 4.05
C GLU A 33 -0.85 7.55 4.87
N GLY A 34 0.31 7.71 4.25
CA GLY A 34 1.46 8.27 4.95
C GLY A 34 2.15 7.31 5.90
N ASN A 35 1.71 6.04 5.94
CA ASN A 35 2.31 5.05 6.82
C ASN A 35 2.52 3.74 6.06
N ARG A 36 3.62 3.68 5.33
CA ARG A 36 3.97 2.51 4.54
C ARG A 36 4.18 1.26 5.40
N GLU A 37 4.72 1.45 6.59
CA GLU A 37 4.98 0.33 7.49
C GLU A 37 3.69 -0.38 7.89
N TYR A 38 2.61 0.38 8.09
CA TYR A 38 1.32 -0.21 8.39
C TYR A 38 0.88 -1.14 7.26
N LEU A 39 1.00 -0.66 6.02
CA LEU A 39 0.60 -1.44 4.87
C LEU A 39 1.45 -2.69 4.68
N VAL A 40 2.77 -2.54 4.87
CA VAL A 40 3.66 -3.70 4.81
C VAL A 40 3.24 -4.75 5.84
N GLY A 41 2.93 -4.31 7.06
CA GLY A 41 2.48 -5.22 8.11
C GLY A 41 1.20 -5.94 7.75
N LYS A 42 0.26 -5.23 7.14
CA LYS A 42 -1.00 -5.85 6.72
C LYS A 42 -0.80 -6.87 5.62
N LEU A 43 0.08 -6.59 4.68
CA LEU A 43 0.38 -7.56 3.63
C LEU A 43 1.02 -8.82 4.20
N GLN A 44 1.90 -8.66 5.19
CA GLN A 44 2.49 -9.80 5.86
C GLN A 44 1.44 -10.60 6.61
N GLU A 45 0.54 -9.91 7.29
CA GLU A 45 -0.49 -10.55 8.10
C GLU A 45 -1.50 -11.30 7.26
N HIS A 46 -1.99 -10.68 6.20
CA HIS A 46 -3.07 -11.28 5.39
C HIS A 46 -2.59 -12.23 4.32
N TYR A 47 -1.38 -12.05 3.82
CA TYR A 47 -0.89 -12.81 2.67
C TYR A 47 0.40 -13.58 2.95
N GLY A 48 0.92 -13.47 4.15
CA GLY A 48 2.12 -14.23 4.52
C GLY A 48 3.38 -13.80 3.79
N LEU A 49 3.41 -12.58 3.27
CA LEU A 49 4.58 -12.10 2.55
C LEU A 49 5.70 -11.76 3.53
N THR A 50 6.94 -11.88 3.05
CA THR A 50 8.05 -11.34 3.82
C THR A 50 8.02 -9.81 3.69
N LYS A 51 8.72 -9.15 4.59
CA LYS A 51 8.82 -7.70 4.57
C LYS A 51 9.37 -7.20 3.23
N ASP A 52 10.41 -7.86 2.74
CA ASP A 52 11.03 -7.48 1.49
C ASP A 52 10.10 -7.68 0.30
N MET A 53 9.37 -8.78 0.29
CA MET A 53 8.40 -9.05 -0.77
C MET A 53 7.26 -8.03 -0.76
N ALA A 54 6.75 -7.71 0.42
CA ALA A 54 5.69 -6.72 0.54
C ALA A 54 6.16 -5.37 0.02
N LYS A 55 7.36 -4.95 0.39
CA LYS A 55 7.92 -3.69 -0.07
C LYS A 55 8.12 -3.68 -1.58
N GLN A 56 8.61 -4.79 -2.12
CA GLN A 56 8.85 -4.89 -3.56
C GLN A 56 7.53 -4.82 -4.33
N ASN A 57 6.51 -5.54 -3.85
CA ASN A 57 5.20 -5.50 -4.50
C ASN A 57 4.60 -4.11 -4.49
N LEU A 58 4.74 -3.40 -3.39
CA LEU A 58 4.24 -2.02 -3.31
C LEU A 58 5.01 -1.11 -4.27
N LYS A 59 6.30 -1.28 -4.35
CA LYS A 59 7.12 -0.48 -5.26
C LYS A 59 6.72 -0.74 -6.71
N ASP A 60 6.42 -1.99 -7.03
CA ASP A 60 6.05 -2.38 -8.39
C ASP A 60 4.78 -1.67 -8.87
N ILE A 61 3.86 -1.35 -7.97
CA ILE A 61 2.64 -0.65 -8.33
C ILE A 61 2.75 0.87 -8.18
N GLY A 62 3.93 1.36 -7.83
CA GLY A 62 4.20 2.79 -7.74
C GLY A 62 4.10 3.38 -6.34
N TYR A 63 3.95 2.55 -5.32
CA TYR A 63 3.91 3.03 -3.94
C TYR A 63 5.32 3.06 -3.36
N GLY A 64 5.64 4.20 -2.73
CA GLY A 64 6.94 4.37 -2.14
C GLY A 64 7.87 5.12 -3.05
N ASP A 65 9.09 5.19 -2.69
CA ASP A 65 10.11 5.90 -3.47
C ASP A 65 10.66 5.05 -4.59
#